data_3b93264a412c3baf11f6f9c6f90bcb73
#
_entry.id   3b93264a412c3baf11f6f9c6f90bcb73
#
_cell.length_a   1.000
_cell.length_b   1.000
_cell.length_c   1.000
_cell.angle_alpha   90.00
_cell.angle_beta   90.00
_cell.angle_gamma   90.00
#
_symmetry.space_group_name_H-M   'P 1'
#
loop_
_entity.id
_entity.type
_entity.pdbx_description
1 polymer ?
#
loop_
_entity_poly.entity_id
_entity_poly.type
_entity_poly.pdbx_seq_one_letter_code
_entity_poly.pdbx_strand_id
1 'polypeptide(L)'
;MHLKVNRVIKWLILTVIAIVTLVIVALTVSPWPSAYLVSRLFSGPVVIQDATSYDVAKQHVIIQKNILYPSYQSKNTLDVYTPKGMSKPTTLVIWVHGGGYVGGDKSGVQEFATRLVNDTHVAFISINYQTAPAAIYPSQVKQLNDAVLFLKKDARLRERYNFQQTILGGDSAGAQIALQYAAVQTNSQYAKSLGMARVLHVNQLRATVSYCGPLDLQQIRHEKSASIMMKWFINTVAWSELGTQKWQSSTALQQVSLVQHVNKAFPPTYITDGNIYSFQSQGMAFANRLRELDVSVESRFFNAQSEKVSHEYQFNYKTKIAQQTYIETRNFVNRFK
;
A
#
# COMPACT_ATOMS: atom_id res chain seq x y z
N MET A 1 40.05 39.03 28.33
CA MET A 1 39.37 38.59 27.08
C MET A 1 39.20 37.04 27.09
N HIS A 2 40.23 36.25 27.36
CA HIS A 2 40.19 34.76 27.39
C HIS A 2 39.11 34.14 28.30
N LEU A 3 38.87 34.67 29.52
CA LEU A 3 37.88 34.13 30.47
C LEU A 3 36.42 34.24 29.97
N LYS A 4 36.06 35.31 29.24
CA LYS A 4 34.74 35.49 28.63
C LYS A 4 34.50 34.52 27.48
N VAL A 5 35.51 34.31 26.63
CA VAL A 5 35.48 33.38 25.50
C VAL A 5 35.26 31.96 25.98
N ASN A 6 36.01 31.50 27.01
CA ASN A 6 35.84 30.16 27.60
C ASN A 6 34.44 29.94 28.18
N ARG A 7 33.81 30.99 28.74
CA ARG A 7 32.45 30.90 29.28
C ARG A 7 31.39 30.76 28.18
N VAL A 8 31.55 31.49 27.09
CA VAL A 8 30.69 31.38 25.89
C VAL A 8 30.80 29.99 25.26
N ILE A 9 32.01 29.50 25.06
CA ILE A 9 32.25 28.16 24.51
C ILE A 9 31.61 27.08 25.40
N LYS A 10 31.73 27.20 26.74
CA LYS A 10 31.09 26.26 27.70
C LYS A 10 29.58 26.25 27.53
N TRP A 11 28.93 27.40 27.42
CA TRP A 11 27.49 27.49 27.26
C TRP A 11 27.05 26.93 25.90
N LEU A 12 27.81 27.18 24.83
CA LEU A 12 27.54 26.57 23.50
C LEU A 12 27.60 25.06 23.55
N ILE A 13 28.63 24.48 24.20
CA ILE A 13 28.75 23.03 24.37
C ILE A 13 27.57 22.45 25.15
N LEU A 14 27.19 23.08 26.27
CA LEU A 14 26.06 22.65 27.11
C LEU A 14 24.75 22.71 26.33
N THR A 15 24.56 23.76 25.53
CA THR A 15 23.37 23.91 24.66
C THR A 15 23.31 22.81 23.59
N VAL A 16 24.45 22.50 22.95
CA VAL A 16 24.53 21.40 21.97
C VAL A 16 24.22 20.05 22.63
N ILE A 17 24.80 19.79 23.81
CA ILE A 17 24.54 18.55 24.56
C ILE A 17 23.04 18.46 24.91
N ALA A 18 22.44 19.56 25.40
CA ALA A 18 21.01 19.58 25.73
C ALA A 18 20.12 19.30 24.49
N ILE A 19 20.44 19.92 23.34
CA ILE A 19 19.71 19.68 22.09
C ILE A 19 19.85 18.22 21.65
N VAL A 20 21.06 17.67 21.64
CA VAL A 20 21.32 16.27 21.27
C VAL A 20 20.56 15.33 22.20
N THR A 21 20.57 15.59 23.50
CA THR A 21 19.81 14.80 24.48
C THR A 21 18.31 14.86 24.21
N LEU A 22 17.76 16.04 23.94
CA LEU A 22 16.33 16.21 23.61
C LEU A 22 15.96 15.46 22.32
N VAL A 23 16.81 15.49 21.30
CA VAL A 23 16.60 14.76 20.05
C VAL A 23 16.61 13.25 20.31
N ILE A 24 17.59 12.74 21.08
CA ILE A 24 17.67 11.32 21.44
C ILE A 24 16.41 10.90 22.21
N VAL A 25 15.99 11.68 23.20
CA VAL A 25 14.77 11.41 23.96
C VAL A 25 13.55 11.39 23.02
N ALA A 26 13.40 12.39 22.16
CA ALA A 26 12.28 12.43 21.22
C ALA A 26 12.23 11.18 20.30
N LEU A 27 13.38 10.72 19.80
CA LEU A 27 13.51 9.53 18.97
C LEU A 27 13.23 8.22 19.73
N THR A 28 13.42 8.22 21.06
CA THR A 28 13.22 7.02 21.89
C THR A 28 11.84 6.92 22.51
N VAL A 29 11.13 8.03 22.71
CA VAL A 29 9.78 8.02 23.32
C VAL A 29 8.64 8.13 22.32
N SER A 30 8.93 8.51 21.07
CA SER A 30 7.91 8.74 20.06
C SER A 30 8.36 8.30 18.66
N PRO A 31 7.49 7.64 17.87
CA PRO A 31 7.80 7.31 16.48
C PRO A 31 7.75 8.53 15.53
N TRP A 32 7.13 9.64 15.94
CA TRP A 32 6.86 10.79 15.09
C TRP A 32 8.08 11.37 14.39
N PRO A 33 9.20 11.66 15.07
CA PRO A 33 10.35 12.26 14.40
C PRO A 33 10.95 11.32 13.34
N SER A 34 11.10 10.04 13.67
CA SER A 34 11.62 9.04 12.72
C SER A 34 10.63 8.78 11.59
N ALA A 35 9.33 8.68 11.88
CA ALA A 35 8.29 8.52 10.86
C ALA A 35 8.24 9.71 9.88
N TYR A 36 8.42 10.93 10.38
CA TYR A 36 8.52 12.12 9.53
C TYR A 36 9.71 12.02 8.57
N LEU A 37 10.89 11.60 9.05
CA LEU A 37 12.06 11.43 8.18
C LEU A 37 11.83 10.34 7.13
N VAL A 38 11.25 9.20 7.52
CA VAL A 38 10.91 8.10 6.61
C VAL A 38 9.86 8.56 5.59
N SER A 39 8.84 9.31 6.00
CA SER A 39 7.78 9.79 5.09
C SER A 39 8.33 10.67 3.97
N ARG A 40 9.43 11.41 4.23
CA ARG A 40 10.08 12.24 3.21
C ARG A 40 10.65 11.44 2.05
N LEU A 41 10.98 10.15 2.26
CA LEU A 41 11.45 9.26 1.19
C LEU A 41 10.33 8.97 0.18
N PHE A 42 9.05 9.09 0.61
CA PHE A 42 7.86 8.82 -0.20
C PHE A 42 7.12 10.08 -0.63
N SER A 43 7.68 11.27 -0.40
CA SER A 43 7.05 12.57 -0.65
C SER A 43 7.58 13.26 -1.92
N GLY A 44 8.13 12.53 -2.86
CA GLY A 44 8.60 13.06 -4.13
C GLY A 44 7.47 13.47 -5.08
N PRO A 45 7.76 14.30 -6.10
CA PRO A 45 6.81 14.58 -7.16
C PRO A 45 6.48 13.29 -7.93
N VAL A 46 5.27 13.20 -8.46
CA VAL A 46 4.88 12.10 -9.35
C VAL A 46 5.71 12.17 -10.62
N VAL A 47 6.47 11.11 -10.90
CA VAL A 47 7.30 11.01 -12.12
C VAL A 47 6.63 10.06 -13.09
N ILE A 48 6.28 10.55 -14.28
CA ILE A 48 5.83 9.71 -15.39
C ILE A 48 7.07 9.07 -16.03
N GLN A 49 7.13 7.75 -16.03
CA GLN A 49 8.29 7.00 -16.49
C GLN A 49 8.30 6.79 -18.01
N ASP A 50 7.13 6.56 -18.60
CA ASP A 50 6.91 6.43 -20.06
C ASP A 50 5.89 7.48 -20.49
N ALA A 51 6.38 8.71 -20.71
CA ALA A 51 5.55 9.86 -21.08
C ALA A 51 4.78 9.61 -22.40
N THR A 52 5.40 8.93 -23.37
CA THR A 52 4.78 8.67 -24.66
C THR A 52 3.53 7.81 -24.52
N SER A 53 3.64 6.65 -23.85
CA SER A 53 2.49 5.77 -23.63
C SER A 53 1.46 6.40 -22.69
N TYR A 54 1.90 7.17 -21.69
CA TYR A 54 1.01 7.88 -20.77
C TYR A 54 0.18 8.95 -21.49
N ASP A 55 0.79 9.78 -22.33
CA ASP A 55 0.10 10.88 -23.03
C ASP A 55 -0.92 10.35 -24.03
N VAL A 56 -0.62 9.24 -24.72
CA VAL A 56 -1.58 8.53 -25.57
C VAL A 56 -2.76 8.01 -24.73
N ALA A 57 -2.49 7.26 -23.67
CA ALA A 57 -3.54 6.70 -22.81
C ALA A 57 -4.42 7.79 -22.19
N LYS A 58 -3.83 8.89 -21.75
CA LYS A 58 -4.54 10.01 -21.13
C LYS A 58 -5.57 10.68 -22.05
N GLN A 59 -5.38 10.62 -23.36
CA GLN A 59 -6.38 11.14 -24.32
C GLN A 59 -7.71 10.39 -24.25
N HIS A 60 -7.69 9.12 -23.80
CA HIS A 60 -8.84 8.23 -23.72
C HIS A 60 -9.39 8.05 -22.30
N VAL A 61 -8.85 8.76 -21.29
CA VAL A 61 -9.23 8.62 -19.89
C VAL A 61 -9.70 9.96 -19.32
N ILE A 62 -10.80 9.93 -18.57
CA ILE A 62 -11.29 11.05 -17.75
C ILE A 62 -10.72 10.84 -16.35
N ILE A 63 -10.05 11.86 -15.80
CA ILE A 63 -9.46 11.83 -14.48
C ILE A 63 -10.14 12.87 -13.60
N GLN A 64 -10.79 12.42 -12.52
CA GLN A 64 -11.37 13.26 -11.49
C GLN A 64 -10.52 13.12 -10.22
N LYS A 65 -9.97 14.22 -9.73
CA LYS A 65 -9.03 14.22 -8.61
C LYS A 65 -9.65 14.76 -7.33
N ASN A 66 -9.13 14.28 -6.19
CA ASN A 66 -9.42 14.83 -4.86
C ASN A 66 -10.91 14.81 -4.48
N ILE A 67 -11.62 13.74 -4.87
CA ILE A 67 -12.99 13.52 -4.41
C ILE A 67 -12.93 13.14 -2.93
N LEU A 68 -13.61 13.91 -2.08
CA LEU A 68 -13.71 13.63 -0.65
C LEU A 68 -14.67 12.47 -0.40
N TYR A 69 -14.27 11.53 0.48
CA TYR A 69 -15.17 10.51 1.01
C TYR A 69 -15.30 10.67 2.55
N PRO A 70 -16.48 10.37 3.13
CA PRO A 70 -16.67 10.46 4.58
C PRO A 70 -15.78 9.48 5.32
N SER A 71 -14.99 9.96 6.25
CA SER A 71 -14.18 9.15 7.17
C SER A 71 -13.88 9.95 8.44
N TYR A 72 -13.61 9.27 9.54
CA TYR A 72 -13.08 9.90 10.75
C TYR A 72 -11.62 10.36 10.60
N GLN A 73 -10.93 9.86 9.58
CA GLN A 73 -9.54 10.20 9.29
C GLN A 73 -9.45 11.34 8.28
N SER A 74 -8.41 12.19 8.38
CA SER A 74 -8.32 13.43 7.61
C SER A 74 -7.84 13.25 6.17
N LYS A 75 -6.97 12.26 5.87
CA LYS A 75 -6.54 11.99 4.49
C LYS A 75 -7.57 11.13 3.76
N ASN A 76 -8.72 11.70 3.45
CA ASN A 76 -9.90 11.01 2.95
C ASN A 76 -10.28 11.46 1.53
N THR A 77 -9.32 11.47 0.63
CA THR A 77 -9.53 11.79 -0.79
C THR A 77 -9.26 10.59 -1.69
N LEU A 78 -9.93 10.55 -2.82
CA LEU A 78 -9.69 9.57 -3.87
C LEU A 78 -9.63 10.24 -5.25
N ASP A 79 -8.95 9.58 -6.19
CA ASP A 79 -8.93 9.94 -7.60
C ASP A 79 -9.63 8.85 -8.40
N VAL A 80 -10.40 9.25 -9.41
CA VAL A 80 -11.18 8.36 -10.25
C VAL A 80 -10.73 8.50 -11.69
N TYR A 81 -10.39 7.37 -12.31
CA TYR A 81 -10.01 7.25 -13.71
C TYR A 81 -11.07 6.45 -14.44
N THR A 82 -11.65 7.00 -15.48
CA THR A 82 -12.77 6.40 -16.23
C THR A 82 -12.48 6.44 -17.73
N PRO A 83 -12.76 5.39 -18.49
CA PRO A 83 -12.64 5.43 -19.96
C PRO A 83 -13.55 6.51 -20.56
N LYS A 84 -13.06 7.26 -21.53
CA LYS A 84 -13.91 8.17 -22.32
C LYS A 84 -14.88 7.39 -23.20
N GLY A 85 -16.06 7.93 -23.42
CA GLY A 85 -17.07 7.35 -24.32
C GLY A 85 -17.81 6.13 -23.77
N MET A 86 -17.49 5.66 -22.57
CA MET A 86 -18.24 4.59 -21.90
C MET A 86 -19.22 5.16 -20.89
N SER A 87 -20.47 4.78 -21.03
CA SER A 87 -21.53 5.18 -20.09
C SER A 87 -21.43 4.44 -18.75
N LYS A 88 -20.94 3.19 -18.75
CA LYS A 88 -20.84 2.34 -17.56
C LYS A 88 -19.70 1.34 -17.69
N PRO A 89 -18.59 1.51 -16.97
CA PRO A 89 -17.54 0.50 -16.88
C PRO A 89 -18.05 -0.82 -16.28
N THR A 90 -17.51 -1.94 -16.75
CA THR A 90 -17.95 -3.27 -16.29
C THR A 90 -17.32 -3.67 -14.97
N THR A 91 -16.11 -3.23 -14.69
CA THR A 91 -15.33 -3.62 -13.51
C THR A 91 -14.71 -2.40 -12.85
N LEU A 92 -14.65 -2.43 -11.52
CA LEU A 92 -14.05 -1.40 -10.69
C LEU A 92 -12.75 -1.92 -10.07
N VAL A 93 -11.63 -1.27 -10.34
CA VAL A 93 -10.37 -1.49 -9.64
C VAL A 93 -10.22 -0.44 -8.54
N ILE A 94 -10.04 -0.87 -7.30
CA ILE A 94 -9.75 0.01 -6.16
C ILE A 94 -8.33 -0.26 -5.73
N TRP A 95 -7.50 0.78 -5.74
CA TRP A 95 -6.08 0.71 -5.47
C TRP A 95 -5.68 1.52 -4.25
N VAL A 96 -4.86 0.93 -3.41
CA VAL A 96 -4.28 1.55 -2.22
C VAL A 96 -2.79 1.76 -2.46
N HIS A 97 -2.32 3.00 -2.29
CA HIS A 97 -0.92 3.34 -2.54
C HIS A 97 0.02 2.83 -1.44
N GLY A 98 1.28 2.61 -1.81
CA GLY A 98 2.38 2.30 -0.91
C GLY A 98 2.88 3.49 -0.09
N GLY A 99 4.09 3.36 0.48
CA GLY A 99 4.75 4.41 1.27
C GLY A 99 5.00 4.01 2.71
N GLY A 100 5.20 2.72 2.98
CA GLY A 100 5.59 2.20 4.30
C GLY A 100 4.61 2.56 5.42
N TYR A 101 3.33 2.72 5.14
CA TYR A 101 2.25 3.20 6.04
C TYR A 101 2.44 4.63 6.57
N VAL A 102 3.61 5.24 6.42
CA VAL A 102 3.94 6.57 6.99
C VAL A 102 3.96 7.70 5.96
N GLY A 103 3.94 7.36 4.67
CA GLY A 103 3.99 8.31 3.56
C GLY A 103 3.20 7.85 2.35
N GLY A 104 3.50 8.45 1.19
CA GLY A 104 2.85 8.16 -0.08
C GLY A 104 1.58 8.98 -0.33
N ASP A 105 1.10 8.88 -1.57
CA ASP A 105 -0.11 9.55 -2.04
C ASP A 105 -0.71 8.78 -3.22
N LYS A 106 -2.04 8.82 -3.33
CA LYS A 106 -2.83 8.19 -4.41
C LYS A 106 -2.40 8.58 -5.83
N SER A 107 -1.75 9.73 -5.97
CA SER A 107 -1.25 10.20 -7.26
C SER A 107 -0.02 9.43 -7.74
N GLY A 108 0.69 8.71 -6.86
CA GLY A 108 1.86 7.90 -7.21
C GLY A 108 1.60 6.86 -8.29
N VAL A 109 0.38 6.33 -8.36
CA VAL A 109 -0.03 5.33 -9.36
C VAL A 109 -0.73 5.91 -10.59
N GLN A 110 -0.65 7.23 -10.80
CA GLN A 110 -1.36 7.92 -11.89
C GLN A 110 -1.04 7.35 -13.27
N GLU A 111 0.22 7.03 -13.56
CA GLU A 111 0.62 6.45 -14.85
C GLU A 111 0.03 5.05 -15.02
N PHE A 112 0.18 4.18 -14.01
CA PHE A 112 -0.38 2.84 -14.01
C PHE A 112 -1.90 2.85 -14.20
N ALA A 113 -2.60 3.66 -13.41
CA ALA A 113 -4.05 3.80 -13.46
C ALA A 113 -4.54 4.24 -14.85
N THR A 114 -3.90 5.27 -15.42
CA THR A 114 -4.27 5.82 -16.73
C THR A 114 -4.08 4.78 -17.83
N ARG A 115 -2.94 4.09 -17.86
CA ARG A 115 -2.66 3.04 -18.85
C ARG A 115 -3.60 1.85 -18.69
N LEU A 116 -3.82 1.37 -17.46
CA LEU A 116 -4.70 0.24 -17.21
C LEU A 116 -6.14 0.52 -17.65
N VAL A 117 -6.67 1.71 -17.34
CA VAL A 117 -8.02 2.14 -17.76
C VAL A 117 -8.12 2.20 -19.28
N ASN A 118 -7.12 2.79 -19.96
CA ASN A 118 -7.09 2.82 -21.43
C ASN A 118 -7.12 1.42 -22.05
N ASP A 119 -6.31 0.50 -21.51
CA ASP A 119 -6.08 -0.81 -22.12
C ASP A 119 -7.16 -1.84 -21.78
N THR A 120 -7.86 -1.68 -20.66
CA THR A 120 -8.81 -2.68 -20.14
C THR A 120 -10.25 -2.18 -20.11
N HIS A 121 -10.48 -0.87 -20.21
CA HIS A 121 -11.78 -0.21 -20.09
C HIS A 121 -12.46 -0.43 -18.70
N VAL A 122 -11.70 -0.71 -17.66
CA VAL A 122 -12.18 -0.71 -16.28
C VAL A 122 -12.27 0.73 -15.75
N ALA A 123 -13.02 0.96 -14.67
CA ALA A 123 -12.84 2.14 -13.85
C ALA A 123 -11.75 1.87 -12.80
N PHE A 124 -10.91 2.87 -12.52
CA PHE A 124 -9.86 2.74 -11.52
C PHE A 124 -9.99 3.85 -10.47
N ILE A 125 -9.94 3.48 -9.21
CA ILE A 125 -10.01 4.39 -8.08
C ILE A 125 -8.75 4.23 -7.24
N SER A 126 -7.98 5.29 -7.11
CA SER A 126 -6.85 5.36 -6.19
C SER A 126 -7.24 6.14 -4.95
N ILE A 127 -7.03 5.59 -3.76
CA ILE A 127 -7.43 6.21 -2.50
C ILE A 127 -6.24 6.70 -1.70
N ASN A 128 -6.41 7.82 -1.01
CA ASN A 128 -5.58 8.22 0.12
C ASN A 128 -6.15 7.64 1.41
N TYR A 129 -5.28 7.41 2.36
CA TYR A 129 -5.61 7.03 3.74
C TYR A 129 -4.72 7.79 4.71
N GLN A 130 -5.17 7.97 5.96
CA GLN A 130 -4.37 8.62 7.00
C GLN A 130 -3.20 7.71 7.37
N THR A 131 -2.00 8.26 7.21
CA THR A 131 -0.75 7.54 7.48
C THR A 131 -0.42 7.51 8.97
N ALA A 132 0.31 6.49 9.37
CA ALA A 132 0.89 6.36 10.69
C ALA A 132 1.99 7.43 10.90
N PRO A 133 2.24 7.86 12.12
CA PRO A 133 1.60 7.46 13.37
C PRO A 133 0.33 8.26 13.73
N ALA A 134 -0.18 9.14 12.83
CA ALA A 134 -1.42 9.89 13.05
C ALA A 134 -2.65 8.97 13.11
N ALA A 135 -2.62 7.87 12.36
CA ALA A 135 -3.58 6.78 12.45
C ALA A 135 -2.82 5.47 12.56
N ILE A 136 -3.09 4.70 13.59
CA ILE A 136 -2.46 3.38 13.82
C ILE A 136 -3.38 2.27 13.34
N TYR A 137 -2.81 1.09 13.10
CA TYR A 137 -3.55 -0.12 12.77
C TYR A 137 -4.73 -0.38 13.75
N PRO A 138 -5.91 -0.76 13.28
CA PRO A 138 -6.33 -1.06 11.90
C PRO A 138 -7.02 0.11 11.14
N SER A 139 -6.65 1.34 11.43
CA SER A 139 -7.33 2.54 10.88
C SER A 139 -7.29 2.59 9.35
N GLN A 140 -6.21 2.20 8.72
CA GLN A 140 -6.02 2.24 7.27
C GLN A 140 -7.02 1.30 6.55
N VAL A 141 -7.18 0.08 7.08
CA VAL A 141 -8.15 -0.91 6.55
C VAL A 141 -9.59 -0.43 6.77
N LYS A 142 -9.88 0.19 7.92
CA LYS A 142 -11.19 0.78 8.22
C LYS A 142 -11.48 1.95 7.28
N GLN A 143 -10.48 2.76 6.98
CA GLN A 143 -10.63 3.90 6.06
C GLN A 143 -10.85 3.44 4.62
N LEU A 144 -10.23 2.34 4.16
CA LEU A 144 -10.58 1.71 2.89
C LEU A 144 -12.04 1.26 2.89
N ASN A 145 -12.54 0.72 4.00
CA ASN A 145 -13.97 0.37 4.15
C ASN A 145 -14.89 1.60 4.02
N ASP A 146 -14.49 2.74 4.61
CA ASP A 146 -15.22 4.00 4.48
C ASP A 146 -15.29 4.45 3.01
N ALA A 147 -14.17 4.38 2.29
CA ALA A 147 -14.12 4.70 0.87
C ALA A 147 -15.04 3.79 0.04
N VAL A 148 -15.01 2.48 0.27
CA VAL A 148 -15.89 1.51 -0.43
C VAL A 148 -17.36 1.76 -0.10
N LEU A 149 -17.70 2.05 1.14
CA LEU A 149 -19.05 2.41 1.55
C LEU A 149 -19.55 3.68 0.86
N PHE A 150 -18.70 4.71 0.77
CA PHE A 150 -19.01 5.94 0.05
C PHE A 150 -19.29 5.65 -1.42
N LEU A 151 -18.39 4.93 -2.09
CA LEU A 151 -18.52 4.57 -3.50
C LEU A 151 -19.83 3.82 -3.79
N LYS A 152 -20.26 2.94 -2.88
CA LYS A 152 -21.51 2.16 -3.02
C LYS A 152 -22.77 2.97 -2.71
N LYS A 153 -22.69 3.99 -1.85
CA LYS A 153 -23.84 4.79 -1.38
C LYS A 153 -24.08 6.04 -2.22
N ASP A 154 -23.02 6.66 -2.77
CA ASP A 154 -23.17 7.85 -3.61
C ASP A 154 -23.94 7.48 -4.89
N ALA A 155 -25.11 8.09 -5.09
CA ALA A 155 -26.00 7.76 -6.20
C ALA A 155 -25.33 7.97 -7.56
N ARG A 156 -24.55 9.05 -7.71
CA ARG A 156 -23.84 9.39 -8.96
C ARG A 156 -22.76 8.36 -9.31
N LEU A 157 -22.04 7.85 -8.29
CA LEU A 157 -20.99 6.85 -8.48
C LEU A 157 -21.58 5.47 -8.68
N ARG A 158 -22.66 5.14 -7.95
CA ARG A 158 -23.37 3.86 -8.10
C ARG A 158 -23.97 3.68 -9.49
N GLU A 159 -24.47 4.74 -10.11
CA GLU A 159 -24.99 4.70 -11.49
C GLU A 159 -23.89 4.56 -12.53
N ARG A 160 -22.68 5.03 -12.21
CA ARG A 160 -21.53 5.02 -13.12
C ARG A 160 -20.71 3.74 -13.08
N TYR A 161 -20.65 3.02 -11.93
CA TYR A 161 -19.73 1.90 -11.71
C TYR A 161 -20.47 0.62 -11.34
N ASN A 162 -19.95 -0.50 -11.83
CA ASN A 162 -20.49 -1.82 -11.52
C ASN A 162 -19.79 -2.42 -10.30
N PHE A 163 -20.36 -2.25 -9.12
CA PHE A 163 -19.87 -2.83 -7.87
C PHE A 163 -20.05 -4.34 -7.75
N GLN A 164 -20.68 -4.98 -8.72
CA GLN A 164 -20.77 -6.44 -8.77
C GLN A 164 -19.46 -7.09 -9.25
N GLN A 165 -18.54 -6.28 -9.78
CA GLN A 165 -17.24 -6.72 -10.28
C GLN A 165 -16.16 -5.79 -9.75
N THR A 166 -15.59 -6.12 -8.60
CA THR A 166 -14.56 -5.31 -7.94
C THR A 166 -13.24 -6.07 -7.88
N ILE A 167 -12.17 -5.43 -8.26
CA ILE A 167 -10.79 -5.89 -8.06
C ILE A 167 -10.15 -4.98 -7.03
N LEU A 168 -9.53 -5.56 -6.00
CA LEU A 168 -8.75 -4.81 -5.00
C LEU A 168 -7.27 -4.96 -5.30
N GLY A 169 -6.52 -3.88 -5.20
CA GLY A 169 -5.08 -3.93 -5.39
C GLY A 169 -4.34 -2.83 -4.65
N GLY A 170 -3.05 -2.95 -4.67
CA GLY A 170 -2.16 -1.96 -4.06
C GLY A 170 -0.69 -2.30 -4.29
N ASP A 171 0.15 -1.37 -3.89
CA ASP A 171 1.60 -1.51 -3.90
C ASP A 171 2.17 -1.38 -2.48
N SER A 172 3.18 -2.19 -2.16
CA SER A 172 3.88 -2.17 -0.88
C SER A 172 2.90 -2.20 0.33
N ALA A 173 2.95 -1.24 1.24
CA ALA A 173 2.02 -1.11 2.36
C ALA A 173 0.54 -1.11 1.90
N GLY A 174 0.25 -0.47 0.77
CA GLY A 174 -1.10 -0.44 0.18
C GLY A 174 -1.59 -1.80 -0.29
N ALA A 175 -0.70 -2.64 -0.81
CA ALA A 175 -1.04 -4.03 -1.16
C ALA A 175 -1.45 -4.84 0.07
N GLN A 176 -0.74 -4.68 1.18
CA GLN A 176 -1.11 -5.32 2.45
C GLN A 176 -2.50 -4.83 2.92
N ILE A 177 -2.76 -3.52 2.92
CA ILE A 177 -4.06 -2.94 3.31
C ILE A 177 -5.18 -3.46 2.40
N ALA A 178 -4.99 -3.47 1.07
CA ALA A 178 -5.99 -3.90 0.11
C ALA A 178 -6.30 -5.41 0.24
N LEU A 179 -5.29 -6.26 0.37
CA LEU A 179 -5.47 -7.70 0.52
C LEU A 179 -5.99 -8.06 1.91
N GLN A 180 -5.62 -7.30 2.94
CA GLN A 180 -6.24 -7.44 4.27
C GLN A 180 -7.73 -7.12 4.21
N TYR A 181 -8.12 -6.07 3.51
CA TYR A 181 -9.52 -5.75 3.31
C TYR A 181 -10.24 -6.88 2.54
N ALA A 182 -9.63 -7.47 1.52
CA ALA A 182 -10.16 -8.65 0.84
C ALA A 182 -10.37 -9.83 1.80
N ALA A 183 -9.39 -10.09 2.69
CA ALA A 183 -9.52 -11.12 3.72
C ALA A 183 -10.68 -10.83 4.69
N VAL A 184 -10.88 -9.57 5.10
CA VAL A 184 -12.04 -9.15 5.90
C VAL A 184 -13.35 -9.44 5.18
N GLN A 185 -13.45 -9.16 3.87
CA GLN A 185 -14.69 -9.40 3.11
C GLN A 185 -15.01 -10.90 2.92
N THR A 186 -13.99 -11.76 2.93
CA THR A 186 -14.12 -13.19 2.64
C THR A 186 -14.11 -14.09 3.89
N ASN A 187 -13.64 -13.58 5.04
CA ASN A 187 -13.53 -14.30 6.29
C ASN A 187 -14.31 -13.56 7.42
N SER A 188 -15.49 -14.07 7.76
CA SER A 188 -16.38 -13.45 8.77
C SER A 188 -15.77 -13.45 10.19
N GLN A 189 -14.99 -14.48 10.54
CA GLN A 189 -14.31 -14.54 11.83
C GLN A 189 -13.22 -13.49 11.94
N TYR A 190 -12.46 -13.31 10.87
CA TYR A 190 -11.44 -12.28 10.80
C TYR A 190 -12.06 -10.86 10.82
N ALA A 191 -13.14 -10.64 10.06
CA ALA A 191 -13.90 -9.38 10.11
C ALA A 191 -14.35 -9.04 11.54
N LYS A 192 -14.89 -10.04 12.26
CA LYS A 192 -15.33 -9.89 13.65
C LYS A 192 -14.16 -9.54 14.59
N SER A 193 -13.00 -10.17 14.43
CA SER A 193 -11.82 -9.89 15.26
C SER A 193 -11.29 -8.47 15.10
N LEU A 194 -11.55 -7.82 13.97
CA LEU A 194 -11.19 -6.42 13.68
C LEU A 194 -12.32 -5.43 13.97
N GLY A 195 -13.49 -5.92 14.41
CA GLY A 195 -14.68 -5.08 14.60
C GLY A 195 -15.15 -4.42 13.31
N MET A 196 -15.04 -5.12 12.16
CA MET A 196 -15.39 -4.60 10.84
C MET A 196 -16.59 -5.31 10.24
N ALA A 197 -17.50 -4.53 9.64
CA ALA A 197 -18.57 -5.07 8.82
C ALA A 197 -18.06 -5.43 7.42
N ARG A 198 -18.57 -6.53 6.87
CA ARG A 198 -18.36 -6.90 5.47
C ARG A 198 -19.34 -6.12 4.60
N VAL A 199 -18.83 -5.35 3.65
CA VAL A 199 -19.63 -4.48 2.77
C VAL A 199 -19.61 -4.91 1.30
N LEU A 200 -18.65 -5.77 0.93
CA LEU A 200 -18.61 -6.47 -0.35
C LEU A 200 -19.03 -7.92 -0.15
N HIS A 201 -19.97 -8.39 -0.98
CA HIS A 201 -20.27 -9.81 -1.04
C HIS A 201 -19.10 -10.55 -1.72
N VAL A 202 -18.85 -11.81 -1.35
CA VAL A 202 -17.77 -12.62 -1.93
C VAL A 202 -17.82 -12.63 -3.45
N ASN A 203 -19.02 -12.76 -4.03
CA ASN A 203 -19.18 -12.78 -5.50
C ASN A 203 -18.92 -11.43 -6.18
N GLN A 204 -18.88 -10.32 -5.42
CA GLN A 204 -18.55 -9.00 -5.95
C GLN A 204 -17.03 -8.79 -6.02
N LEU A 205 -16.25 -9.51 -5.23
CA LEU A 205 -14.80 -9.43 -5.20
C LEU A 205 -14.21 -10.44 -6.18
N ARG A 206 -13.85 -9.96 -7.39
CA ARG A 206 -13.48 -10.81 -8.52
C ARG A 206 -12.02 -11.24 -8.49
N ALA A 207 -11.14 -10.37 -8.05
CA ALA A 207 -9.70 -10.65 -7.99
C ALA A 207 -8.98 -9.69 -7.04
N THR A 208 -7.71 -10.00 -6.73
CA THR A 208 -6.78 -9.08 -6.06
C THR A 208 -5.47 -8.97 -6.82
N VAL A 209 -4.81 -7.81 -6.68
CA VAL A 209 -3.48 -7.53 -7.26
C VAL A 209 -2.56 -7.03 -6.15
N SER A 210 -1.45 -7.70 -5.93
CA SER A 210 -0.42 -7.29 -4.98
C SER A 210 0.89 -6.97 -5.69
N TYR A 211 1.28 -5.72 -5.69
CA TYR A 211 2.63 -5.31 -6.03
C TYR A 211 3.43 -5.17 -4.74
N CYS A 212 4.44 -5.99 -4.59
CA CYS A 212 5.44 -5.92 -3.51
C CYS A 212 4.88 -5.78 -2.07
N GLY A 213 3.73 -6.40 -1.78
CA GLY A 213 3.08 -6.31 -0.47
C GLY A 213 3.78 -7.12 0.63
N PRO A 214 3.93 -6.54 1.84
CA PRO A 214 4.35 -7.28 3.02
C PRO A 214 3.18 -8.11 3.60
N LEU A 215 2.94 -9.30 3.05
CA LEU A 215 1.75 -10.11 3.31
C LEU A 215 1.87 -11.09 4.48
N ASP A 216 3.09 -11.28 5.00
CA ASP A 216 3.35 -12.04 6.22
C ASP A 216 4.32 -11.28 7.13
N LEU A 217 3.82 -10.24 7.76
CA LEU A 217 4.61 -9.34 8.61
C LEU A 217 5.25 -10.03 9.81
N GLN A 218 4.80 -11.25 10.19
CA GLN A 218 5.49 -12.02 11.23
C GLN A 218 6.91 -12.40 10.82
N GLN A 219 7.21 -12.56 9.52
CA GLN A 219 8.56 -12.85 9.05
C GLN A 219 9.54 -11.72 9.40
N ILE A 220 9.08 -10.46 9.49
CA ILE A 220 9.92 -9.31 9.84
C ILE A 220 10.50 -9.43 11.27
N ARG A 221 9.83 -10.16 12.18
CA ARG A 221 10.36 -10.42 13.54
C ARG A 221 11.71 -11.10 13.51
N HIS A 222 11.96 -11.92 12.50
CA HIS A 222 13.15 -12.74 12.34
C HIS A 222 14.13 -12.19 11.31
N GLU A 223 13.83 -11.00 10.75
CA GLU A 223 14.69 -10.36 9.76
C GLU A 223 16.06 -10.01 10.36
N LYS A 224 17.09 -10.69 9.88
CA LYS A 224 18.48 -10.53 10.30
C LYS A 224 19.24 -9.55 9.38
N SER A 225 18.65 -8.43 9.03
CA SER A 225 19.37 -7.43 8.26
C SER A 225 20.65 -7.02 8.96
N ALA A 226 21.78 -7.05 8.24
CA ALA A 226 23.05 -6.52 8.72
C ALA A 226 23.05 -4.99 8.77
N SER A 227 22.18 -4.33 8.00
CA SER A 227 22.12 -2.87 7.89
C SER A 227 21.42 -2.24 9.09
N ILE A 228 22.13 -1.37 9.81
CA ILE A 228 21.58 -0.55 10.90
C ILE A 228 20.44 0.35 10.38
N MET A 229 20.61 0.90 9.18
CA MET A 229 19.60 1.76 8.54
C MET A 229 18.31 0.98 8.25
N MET A 230 18.40 -0.26 7.76
CA MET A 230 17.23 -1.10 7.52
C MET A 230 16.52 -1.48 8.83
N LYS A 231 17.26 -1.80 9.88
CA LYS A 231 16.68 -2.05 11.21
C LYS A 231 15.95 -0.82 11.75
N TRP A 232 16.56 0.36 11.62
CA TRP A 232 15.93 1.62 12.02
C TRP A 232 14.66 1.89 11.20
N PHE A 233 14.69 1.69 9.88
CA PHE A 233 13.53 1.83 9.00
C PHE A 233 12.39 0.90 9.44
N ILE A 234 12.66 -0.40 9.58
CA ILE A 234 11.67 -1.41 10.00
C ILE A 234 11.08 -1.06 11.36
N ASN A 235 11.91 -0.73 12.35
CA ASN A 235 11.44 -0.36 13.68
C ASN A 235 10.57 0.89 13.65
N THR A 236 10.96 1.91 12.90
CA THR A 236 10.20 3.15 12.75
C THR A 236 8.82 2.89 12.16
N VAL A 237 8.78 2.15 11.05
CA VAL A 237 7.52 1.83 10.34
C VAL A 237 6.62 0.96 11.21
N ALA A 238 7.16 -0.12 11.76
CA ALA A 238 6.38 -1.04 12.59
C ALA A 238 5.87 -0.39 13.88
N TRP A 239 6.68 0.41 14.56
CA TRP A 239 6.23 1.16 15.74
C TRP A 239 5.14 2.17 15.37
N SER A 240 5.33 2.91 14.28
CA SER A 240 4.35 3.89 13.81
C SER A 240 3.02 3.24 13.49
N GLU A 241 3.02 2.16 12.70
CA GLU A 241 1.82 1.47 12.23
C GLU A 241 1.12 0.70 13.34
N LEU A 242 1.87 -0.06 14.16
CA LEU A 242 1.30 -0.92 15.21
C LEU A 242 1.10 -0.20 16.55
N GLY A 243 1.53 1.07 16.66
CA GLY A 243 1.30 1.92 17.83
C GLY A 243 2.12 1.58 19.07
N THR A 244 3.12 0.70 18.98
CA THR A 244 3.94 0.26 20.12
C THR A 244 5.38 -0.02 19.74
N GLN A 245 6.33 0.35 20.61
CA GLN A 245 7.74 -0.05 20.46
C GLN A 245 7.94 -1.57 20.55
N LYS A 246 7.09 -2.24 21.33
CA LYS A 246 7.12 -3.71 21.49
C LYS A 246 6.32 -4.40 20.38
N TRP A 247 6.39 -3.86 19.16
CA TRP A 247 5.62 -4.32 18.03
C TRP A 247 5.82 -5.82 17.72
N GLN A 248 7.02 -6.39 17.98
CA GLN A 248 7.31 -7.81 17.73
C GLN A 248 6.41 -8.75 18.55
N SER A 249 5.93 -8.32 19.71
CA SER A 249 5.05 -9.11 20.57
C SER A 249 3.60 -8.65 20.56
N SER A 250 3.25 -7.69 19.69
CA SER A 250 1.91 -7.16 19.64
C SER A 250 0.94 -8.12 18.94
N THR A 251 -0.31 -8.16 19.41
CA THR A 251 -1.39 -8.91 18.76
C THR A 251 -1.73 -8.34 17.38
N ALA A 252 -1.51 -7.03 17.19
CA ALA A 252 -1.68 -6.37 15.90
C ALA A 252 -0.77 -6.98 14.82
N LEU A 253 0.47 -7.36 15.16
CA LEU A 253 1.38 -8.03 14.22
C LEU A 253 0.84 -9.37 13.72
N GLN A 254 0.14 -10.12 14.58
CA GLN A 254 -0.51 -11.37 14.17
C GLN A 254 -1.70 -11.08 13.24
N GLN A 255 -2.46 -10.03 13.54
CA GLN A 255 -3.62 -9.65 12.73
C GLN A 255 -3.24 -9.13 11.34
N VAL A 256 -2.13 -8.42 11.19
CA VAL A 256 -1.69 -7.91 9.88
C VAL A 256 -1.00 -8.97 9.00
N SER A 257 -0.64 -10.15 9.54
CA SER A 257 0.00 -11.23 8.79
C SER A 257 -1.05 -12.09 8.08
N LEU A 258 -1.30 -11.83 6.81
CA LEU A 258 -2.47 -12.31 6.08
C LEU A 258 -2.48 -13.82 5.81
N VAL A 259 -1.34 -14.47 5.79
CA VAL A 259 -1.19 -15.92 5.55
C VAL A 259 -2.11 -16.76 6.45
N GLN A 260 -2.35 -16.28 7.69
CA GLN A 260 -3.20 -16.98 8.66
C GLN A 260 -4.69 -16.65 8.55
N HIS A 261 -5.06 -15.62 7.79
CA HIS A 261 -6.43 -15.07 7.77
C HIS A 261 -7.18 -15.31 6.47
N VAL A 262 -6.49 -15.81 5.44
CA VAL A 262 -7.13 -16.20 4.18
C VAL A 262 -7.78 -17.57 4.25
N ASN A 263 -8.82 -17.76 3.48
CA ASN A 263 -9.55 -19.02 3.34
C ASN A 263 -9.90 -19.28 1.86
N LYS A 264 -10.54 -20.41 1.55
CA LYS A 264 -10.91 -20.81 0.19
C LYS A 264 -11.86 -19.84 -0.55
N ALA A 265 -12.46 -18.88 0.17
CA ALA A 265 -13.31 -17.85 -0.44
C ALA A 265 -12.51 -16.60 -0.83
N PHE A 266 -11.19 -16.58 -0.59
CA PHE A 266 -10.32 -15.48 -1.03
C PHE A 266 -10.28 -15.44 -2.57
N PRO A 267 -10.28 -14.25 -3.20
CA PRO A 267 -10.36 -14.14 -4.65
C PRO A 267 -9.06 -14.56 -5.34
N PRO A 268 -9.13 -14.93 -6.65
CA PRO A 268 -7.96 -15.10 -7.49
C PRO A 268 -6.99 -13.92 -7.36
N THR A 269 -5.70 -14.20 -7.33
CA THR A 269 -4.68 -13.21 -6.96
C THR A 269 -3.52 -13.18 -7.97
N TYR A 270 -3.17 -11.97 -8.45
CA TYR A 270 -1.88 -11.71 -9.09
C TYR A 270 -0.93 -11.10 -8.05
N ILE A 271 0.28 -11.66 -7.93
CA ILE A 271 1.25 -11.23 -6.92
C ILE A 271 2.67 -11.19 -7.50
N THR A 272 3.38 -10.10 -7.23
CA THR A 272 4.77 -9.93 -7.67
C THR A 272 5.56 -9.03 -6.73
N ASP A 273 6.85 -9.29 -6.63
CA ASP A 273 7.84 -8.41 -5.97
C ASP A 273 9.21 -8.62 -6.61
N GLY A 274 10.11 -7.64 -6.43
CA GLY A 274 11.53 -7.81 -6.72
C GLY A 274 12.23 -8.75 -5.73
N ASN A 275 13.55 -8.88 -5.87
CA ASN A 275 14.39 -9.69 -4.96
C ASN A 275 15.42 -8.84 -4.18
N ILE A 276 15.39 -7.52 -4.33
CA ILE A 276 16.26 -6.57 -3.61
C ILE A 276 15.39 -5.60 -2.80
N TYR A 277 15.67 -5.48 -1.50
CA TYR A 277 14.89 -4.67 -0.56
C TYR A 277 13.38 -4.96 -0.63
N SER A 278 13.03 -6.24 -0.73
CA SER A 278 11.69 -6.71 -1.09
C SER A 278 11.06 -7.56 0.00
N PHE A 279 9.76 -7.79 -0.13
CA PHE A 279 8.99 -8.73 0.66
C PHE A 279 8.69 -10.03 -0.12
N GLN A 280 9.56 -10.38 -1.09
CA GLN A 280 9.32 -11.53 -1.97
C GLN A 280 9.07 -12.83 -1.19
N SER A 281 9.80 -13.09 -0.11
CA SER A 281 9.59 -14.28 0.74
C SER A 281 8.18 -14.31 1.34
N GLN A 282 7.66 -13.17 1.76
CA GLN A 282 6.31 -13.04 2.29
C GLN A 282 5.25 -13.22 1.20
N GLY A 283 5.49 -12.66 0.01
CA GLY A 283 4.66 -12.85 -1.17
C GLY A 283 4.60 -14.32 -1.59
N MET A 284 5.73 -15.02 -1.59
CA MET A 284 5.80 -16.47 -1.88
C MET A 284 5.03 -17.29 -0.85
N ALA A 285 5.18 -16.99 0.44
CA ALA A 285 4.44 -17.66 1.51
C ALA A 285 2.94 -17.48 1.34
N PHE A 286 2.50 -16.26 1.04
CA PHE A 286 1.09 -15.96 0.79
C PHE A 286 0.55 -16.66 -0.46
N ALA A 287 1.29 -16.64 -1.56
CA ALA A 287 0.93 -17.35 -2.79
C ALA A 287 0.79 -18.86 -2.56
N ASN A 288 1.72 -19.47 -1.81
CA ASN A 288 1.65 -20.89 -1.47
C ASN A 288 0.43 -21.19 -0.60
N ARG A 289 0.15 -20.33 0.41
CA ARG A 289 -1.04 -20.49 1.25
C ARG A 289 -2.34 -20.43 0.45
N LEU A 290 -2.44 -19.54 -0.52
CA LEU A 290 -3.62 -19.48 -1.40
C LEU A 290 -3.75 -20.74 -2.27
N ARG A 291 -2.65 -21.29 -2.81
CA ARG A 291 -2.65 -22.56 -3.58
C ARG A 291 -3.09 -23.75 -2.72
N GLU A 292 -2.63 -23.83 -1.46
CA GLU A 292 -3.10 -24.84 -0.49
C GLU A 292 -4.62 -24.78 -0.22
N LEU A 293 -5.23 -23.62 -0.44
CA LEU A 293 -6.66 -23.38 -0.28
C LEU A 293 -7.44 -23.52 -1.60
N ASP A 294 -6.81 -24.02 -2.66
CA ASP A 294 -7.37 -24.12 -4.02
C ASP A 294 -7.78 -22.77 -4.62
N VAL A 295 -7.16 -21.67 -4.17
CA VAL A 295 -7.36 -20.33 -4.74
C VAL A 295 -6.36 -20.13 -5.88
N SER A 296 -6.87 -19.66 -7.03
CA SER A 296 -6.04 -19.39 -8.21
C SER A 296 -5.04 -18.26 -7.94
N VAL A 297 -3.75 -18.51 -8.22
CA VAL A 297 -2.67 -17.53 -8.03
C VAL A 297 -1.76 -17.50 -9.24
N GLU A 298 -1.59 -16.32 -9.80
CA GLU A 298 -0.53 -16.00 -10.75
C GLU A 298 0.54 -15.20 -10.03
N SER A 299 1.80 -15.58 -10.21
CA SER A 299 2.89 -14.93 -9.48
C SER A 299 4.14 -14.76 -10.33
N ARG A 300 4.79 -13.62 -10.16
CA ARG A 300 6.13 -13.34 -10.72
C ARG A 300 7.08 -13.04 -9.58
N PHE A 301 8.03 -13.94 -9.37
CA PHE A 301 9.10 -13.80 -8.39
C PHE A 301 10.45 -14.05 -9.06
N PHE A 302 11.52 -13.53 -8.49
CA PHE A 302 12.85 -13.56 -9.07
C PHE A 302 13.79 -14.41 -8.25
N ASN A 303 14.59 -15.24 -8.92
CA ASN A 303 15.62 -16.03 -8.25
C ASN A 303 16.73 -15.08 -7.74
N ALA A 304 17.23 -15.32 -6.53
CA ALA A 304 18.33 -14.55 -5.94
C ALA A 304 19.63 -14.58 -6.78
N GLN A 305 19.82 -15.60 -7.61
CA GLN A 305 20.98 -15.77 -8.50
C GLN A 305 20.75 -15.15 -9.88
N SER A 306 19.55 -14.69 -10.18
CA SER A 306 19.18 -14.03 -11.43
C SER A 306 19.38 -12.51 -11.36
N GLU A 307 18.78 -11.80 -12.29
CA GLU A 307 18.75 -10.34 -12.33
C GLU A 307 18.34 -9.72 -10.99
N LYS A 308 19.04 -8.69 -10.55
CA LYS A 308 18.68 -7.92 -9.36
C LYS A 308 17.54 -6.98 -9.67
N VAL A 309 16.38 -7.26 -9.12
CA VAL A 309 15.13 -6.52 -9.30
C VAL A 309 14.74 -5.87 -7.98
N SER A 310 14.63 -4.54 -7.97
CA SER A 310 14.32 -3.78 -6.76
C SER A 310 12.83 -3.87 -6.39
N HIS A 311 12.53 -3.58 -5.14
CA HIS A 311 11.19 -3.29 -4.68
C HIS A 311 10.51 -2.21 -5.54
N GLU A 312 9.22 -2.33 -5.82
CA GLU A 312 8.43 -1.41 -6.68
C GLU A 312 8.93 -1.27 -8.13
N TYR A 313 9.70 -2.23 -8.64
CA TYR A 313 10.17 -2.23 -10.04
C TYR A 313 9.03 -2.11 -11.05
N GLN A 314 7.83 -2.49 -10.69
CA GLN A 314 6.62 -2.54 -11.53
C GLN A 314 6.26 -1.17 -12.13
N PHE A 315 6.65 -0.10 -11.46
CA PHE A 315 6.39 1.27 -11.92
C PHE A 315 7.53 1.88 -12.74
N ASN A 316 8.67 1.19 -12.88
CA ASN A 316 9.78 1.66 -13.71
C ASN A 316 9.60 1.20 -15.17
N TYR A 317 8.65 1.78 -15.87
CA TYR A 317 8.28 1.41 -17.25
C TYR A 317 9.39 1.59 -18.29
N LYS A 318 10.55 2.16 -17.93
CA LYS A 318 11.75 2.17 -18.77
C LYS A 318 12.38 0.79 -18.89
N THR A 319 12.07 -0.14 -17.99
CA THR A 319 12.61 -1.50 -17.99
C THR A 319 11.68 -2.49 -18.66
N LYS A 320 12.25 -3.45 -19.42
CA LYS A 320 11.47 -4.54 -20.04
C LYS A 320 10.70 -5.37 -19.02
N ILE A 321 11.28 -5.56 -17.84
CA ILE A 321 10.69 -6.36 -16.77
C ILE A 321 9.42 -5.70 -16.22
N ALA A 322 9.41 -4.39 -16.02
CA ALA A 322 8.22 -3.64 -15.60
C ALA A 322 7.14 -3.65 -16.70
N GLN A 323 7.54 -3.47 -17.96
CA GLN A 323 6.62 -3.55 -19.11
C GLN A 323 5.97 -4.94 -19.20
N GLN A 324 6.74 -6.01 -19.02
CA GLN A 324 6.22 -7.37 -19.02
C GLN A 324 5.26 -7.61 -17.85
N THR A 325 5.60 -7.15 -16.65
CA THR A 325 4.73 -7.24 -15.46
C THR A 325 3.44 -6.45 -15.65
N TYR A 326 3.50 -5.29 -16.29
CA TYR A 326 2.30 -4.53 -16.66
C TYR A 326 1.40 -5.33 -17.62
N ILE A 327 1.97 -5.97 -18.66
CA ILE A 327 1.23 -6.81 -19.61
C ILE A 327 0.53 -7.97 -18.87
N GLU A 328 1.23 -8.63 -17.95
CA GLU A 328 0.66 -9.71 -17.15
C GLU A 328 -0.48 -9.24 -16.26
N THR A 329 -0.29 -8.11 -15.56
CA THR A 329 -1.35 -7.49 -14.74
C THR A 329 -2.56 -7.10 -15.57
N ARG A 330 -2.36 -6.47 -16.72
CA ARG A 330 -3.42 -6.12 -17.66
C ARG A 330 -4.19 -7.36 -18.13
N ASN A 331 -3.48 -8.41 -18.50
CA ASN A 331 -4.10 -9.68 -18.94
C ASN A 331 -4.86 -10.34 -17.78
N PHE A 332 -4.32 -10.30 -16.57
CA PHE A 332 -5.00 -10.79 -15.37
C PHE A 332 -6.30 -10.01 -15.13
N VAL A 333 -6.26 -8.67 -15.12
CA VAL A 333 -7.44 -7.83 -14.95
C VAL A 333 -8.49 -8.11 -16.03
N ASN A 334 -8.08 -8.30 -17.29
CA ASN A 334 -8.99 -8.61 -18.40
C ASN A 334 -9.75 -9.93 -18.24
N ARG A 335 -9.21 -10.92 -17.51
CA ARG A 335 -9.92 -12.18 -17.23
C ARG A 335 -11.01 -12.04 -16.16
N PHE A 336 -10.91 -11.05 -15.31
CA PHE A 336 -11.81 -10.87 -14.17
C PHE A 336 -12.70 -9.62 -14.27
N LYS A 337 -12.66 -8.90 -15.40
CA LYS A 337 -13.54 -7.75 -15.67
C LYS A 337 -14.92 -8.17 -16.20
#